data_8d37aa151442b17b624ee3e01ef20418
#
_entry.id   8d37aa151442b17b624ee3e01ef20418
#
_cell.length_a   1.000
_cell.length_b   1.000
_cell.length_c   1.000
_cell.angle_alpha   90.00
_cell.angle_beta   90.00
_cell.angle_gamma   90.00
#
_symmetry.space_group_name_H-M   'P 1'
#
loop_
_entity.id
_entity.type
_entity.pdbx_description
1 polymer ?
#
loop_
_entity_poly.entity_id
_entity_poly.type
_entity_poly.pdbx_seq_one_letter_code
_entity_poly.pdbx_strand_id
1 'polypeptide(L)'
;MILKTAKFQEAANKILTAVSIDKAAANLELAAKGTELYLRVTNREYYVAVKFELEEVSDFRAVVDANLFLNLVSGINTDEFSLVINDTNVELKTGKSKYKLAMIYENDQLMKLPVIKLDPSEVQIAMSIDYEILMSILNVNGKEIQKAKKLDVNELQRYYYLDETGCFTFTTGACVNRFTLEKPIKLLLTDRVVRLFKLFNSSAWMSYGNIANKDMTLQPIATFQTEDIYVATRLLGDDTCIQRIKAPCDAMKSLVQEAYDHNLVLSASDLSAAIARLLMFHKNSAAKTDLTFVPATINFDTTDFVITDASGENSESITIENGSVSSNYSMGINLIDLKSVLDSCKNEHITLNCGNHKSVIINRGNISNVIAETKAKE
;
A
#
# COMPACT_ATOMS: atom_id res chain seq x y z
N MET A 1 -19.46 30.44 7.03
CA MET A 1 -18.92 29.74 8.21
C MET A 1 -17.44 30.06 8.37
N ILE A 2 -16.95 30.11 9.59
CA ILE A 2 -15.55 30.27 9.92
C ILE A 2 -14.98 28.90 10.29
N LEU A 3 -13.80 28.59 9.80
CA LEU A 3 -13.14 27.28 9.99
C LEU A 3 -11.75 27.47 10.60
N LYS A 4 -11.40 26.67 11.59
CA LYS A 4 -10.05 26.60 12.16
C LYS A 4 -9.12 25.97 11.15
N THR A 5 -8.12 26.75 10.68
CA THR A 5 -7.25 26.37 9.57
C THR A 5 -6.52 25.04 9.83
N ALA A 6 -5.84 24.91 10.96
CA ALA A 6 -5.06 23.70 11.24
C ALA A 6 -5.90 22.42 11.24
N LYS A 7 -7.07 22.44 11.90
CA LYS A 7 -8.00 21.29 11.94
C LYS A 7 -8.53 20.96 10.55
N PHE A 8 -8.92 21.98 9.78
CA PHE A 8 -9.46 21.75 8.44
C PHE A 8 -8.38 21.28 7.47
N GLN A 9 -7.16 21.80 7.58
CA GLN A 9 -6.01 21.32 6.79
C GLN A 9 -5.70 19.84 7.07
N GLU A 10 -5.86 19.36 8.30
CA GLU A 10 -5.72 17.94 8.62
C GLU A 10 -6.73 17.08 7.84
N ALA A 11 -8.01 17.45 7.85
CA ALA A 11 -9.05 16.76 7.08
C ALA A 11 -8.80 16.87 5.56
N ALA A 12 -8.38 18.04 5.09
CA ALA A 12 -8.03 18.29 3.69
C ALA A 12 -6.83 17.43 3.24
N ASN A 13 -5.78 17.32 4.06
CA ASN A 13 -4.61 16.48 3.77
C ASN A 13 -4.96 14.99 3.75
N LYS A 14 -5.86 14.54 4.63
CA LYS A 14 -6.40 13.18 4.57
C LYS A 14 -7.07 12.95 3.22
N ILE A 15 -8.07 13.73 2.85
CA ILE A 15 -8.82 13.52 1.61
C ILE A 15 -7.96 13.66 0.35
N LEU A 16 -6.91 14.48 0.36
CA LEU A 16 -6.00 14.67 -0.76
C LEU A 16 -5.36 13.35 -1.25
N THR A 17 -5.08 12.43 -0.32
CA THR A 17 -4.51 11.10 -0.67
C THR A 17 -5.48 10.24 -1.49
N ALA A 18 -6.77 10.55 -1.43
CA ALA A 18 -7.84 9.84 -2.13
C ALA A 18 -8.27 10.54 -3.44
N VAL A 19 -7.73 11.73 -3.75
CA VAL A 19 -8.07 12.43 -5.00
C VAL A 19 -7.56 11.65 -6.20
N SER A 20 -8.42 11.49 -7.20
CA SER A 20 -8.06 10.79 -8.43
C SER A 20 -6.91 11.49 -9.17
N ILE A 21 -6.01 10.70 -9.75
CA ILE A 21 -4.96 11.20 -10.66
C ILE A 21 -5.57 11.67 -11.99
N ASP A 22 -6.69 11.07 -12.39
CA ASP A 22 -7.46 11.53 -13.55
C ASP A 22 -8.15 12.85 -13.22
N LYS A 23 -7.74 13.90 -13.90
CA LYS A 23 -8.27 15.26 -13.70
C LYS A 23 -9.78 15.35 -13.89
N ALA A 24 -10.36 14.57 -14.81
CA ALA A 24 -11.80 14.54 -15.04
C ALA A 24 -12.59 13.95 -13.87
N ALA A 25 -11.95 13.13 -13.03
CA ALA A 25 -12.52 12.53 -11.83
C ALA A 25 -11.99 13.15 -10.53
N ALA A 26 -11.19 14.21 -10.60
CA ALA A 26 -10.61 14.90 -9.44
C ALA A 26 -11.59 15.93 -8.85
N ASN A 27 -12.80 15.49 -8.51
CA ASN A 27 -13.86 16.32 -7.96
C ASN A 27 -14.00 16.09 -6.45
N LEU A 28 -14.18 17.18 -5.70
CA LEU A 28 -14.43 17.17 -4.27
C LEU A 28 -15.87 17.68 -3.99
N GLU A 29 -16.64 16.88 -3.31
CA GLU A 29 -17.91 17.31 -2.76
C GLU A 29 -17.73 17.78 -1.31
N LEU A 30 -18.19 18.98 -1.02
CA LEU A 30 -18.35 19.54 0.30
C LEU A 30 -19.84 19.45 0.62
N ALA A 31 -20.22 18.66 1.62
CA ALA A 31 -21.62 18.48 2.03
C ALA A 31 -21.75 18.66 3.53
N ALA A 32 -22.40 19.75 3.95
CA ALA A 32 -22.70 20.00 5.35
C ALA A 32 -24.14 19.66 5.67
N LYS A 33 -24.38 19.08 6.85
CA LYS A 33 -25.69 18.86 7.43
C LYS A 33 -25.60 18.96 8.95
N GLY A 34 -26.26 19.94 9.52
CA GLY A 34 -26.13 20.25 10.94
C GLY A 34 -24.72 20.73 11.26
N THR A 35 -24.05 20.10 12.20
CA THR A 35 -22.67 20.39 12.59
C THR A 35 -21.63 19.48 11.91
N GLU A 36 -22.03 18.67 10.95
CA GLU A 36 -21.14 17.76 10.24
C GLU A 36 -20.88 18.25 8.81
N LEU A 37 -19.62 18.41 8.46
CA LEU A 37 -19.15 18.64 7.09
C LEU A 37 -18.42 17.41 6.58
N TYR A 38 -18.86 16.91 5.46
CA TYR A 38 -18.20 15.79 4.78
C TYR A 38 -17.42 16.29 3.57
N LEU A 39 -16.14 15.94 3.51
CA LEU A 39 -15.31 16.04 2.32
C LEU A 39 -15.36 14.68 1.62
N ARG A 40 -15.84 14.66 0.39
CA ARG A 40 -16.08 13.41 -0.35
C ARG A 40 -15.38 13.42 -1.70
N VAL A 41 -14.67 12.33 -2.00
CA VAL A 41 -14.09 12.08 -3.31
C VAL A 41 -14.42 10.67 -3.76
N THR A 42 -14.45 10.47 -5.05
CA THR A 42 -14.74 9.16 -5.64
C THR A 42 -14.06 9.01 -6.98
N ASN A 43 -13.86 7.76 -7.35
CA ASN A 43 -13.57 7.36 -8.71
C ASN A 43 -14.37 6.09 -9.03
N ARG A 44 -14.08 5.40 -10.13
CA ARG A 44 -14.82 4.18 -10.49
C ARG A 44 -14.56 3.01 -9.53
N GLU A 45 -13.47 3.05 -8.78
CA GLU A 45 -12.98 1.98 -7.93
C GLU A 45 -13.37 2.17 -6.46
N TYR A 46 -13.29 3.40 -5.97
CA TYR A 46 -13.54 3.70 -4.55
C TYR A 46 -14.33 4.99 -4.34
N TYR A 47 -14.90 5.10 -3.14
CA TYR A 47 -15.51 6.29 -2.58
C TYR A 47 -14.93 6.53 -1.19
N VAL A 48 -14.55 7.77 -0.90
CA VAL A 48 -13.99 8.18 0.38
C VAL A 48 -14.75 9.38 0.91
N ALA A 49 -15.10 9.34 2.19
CA ALA A 49 -15.66 10.48 2.92
C ALA A 49 -14.85 10.71 4.20
N VAL A 50 -14.47 11.96 4.43
CA VAL A 50 -13.83 12.41 5.68
C VAL A 50 -14.78 13.39 6.34
N LYS A 51 -15.16 13.11 7.59
CA LYS A 51 -16.01 13.96 8.42
C LYS A 51 -15.18 15.03 9.11
N PHE A 52 -15.71 16.22 9.15
CA PHE A 52 -15.18 17.36 9.88
C PHE A 52 -16.30 18.00 10.71
N GLU A 53 -16.06 18.29 11.97
CA GLU A 53 -17.04 18.93 12.83
C GLU A 53 -17.01 20.45 12.68
N LEU A 54 -18.19 21.02 12.44
CA LEU A 54 -18.42 22.46 12.37
C LEU A 54 -18.80 23.03 13.74
N GLU A 55 -18.36 24.25 14.02
CA GLU A 55 -18.79 24.99 15.21
C GLU A 55 -20.21 25.57 15.05
N GLU A 56 -20.67 25.77 13.80
CA GLU A 56 -21.97 26.34 13.45
C GLU A 56 -22.79 25.36 12.62
N VAL A 57 -24.11 25.36 12.83
CA VAL A 57 -25.04 24.57 12.01
C VAL A 57 -25.04 25.10 10.58
N SER A 58 -24.88 24.21 9.63
CA SER A 58 -24.85 24.52 8.20
C SER A 58 -25.57 23.44 7.40
N ASP A 59 -26.23 23.81 6.31
CA ASP A 59 -26.83 22.89 5.36
C ASP A 59 -26.54 23.36 3.94
N PHE A 60 -25.64 22.68 3.26
CA PHE A 60 -25.27 22.97 1.88
C PHE A 60 -24.60 21.77 1.21
N ARG A 61 -24.54 21.86 -0.11
CA ARG A 61 -23.76 20.96 -0.93
C ARG A 61 -23.08 21.76 -2.05
N ALA A 62 -21.78 21.54 -2.23
CA ALA A 62 -20.97 22.12 -3.29
C ALA A 62 -20.02 21.08 -3.88
N VAL A 63 -19.74 21.14 -5.17
CA VAL A 63 -18.75 20.30 -5.83
C VAL A 63 -17.76 21.19 -6.57
N VAL A 64 -16.47 20.99 -6.31
CA VAL A 64 -15.39 21.83 -6.85
C VAL A 64 -14.24 20.95 -7.33
N ASP A 65 -13.31 21.55 -8.10
CA ASP A 65 -12.03 20.88 -8.39
C ASP A 65 -11.27 20.60 -7.11
N ALA A 66 -11.00 19.31 -6.86
CA ALA A 66 -10.38 18.83 -5.63
C ALA A 66 -8.96 19.37 -5.47
N ASN A 67 -8.14 19.33 -6.53
CA ASN A 67 -6.75 19.74 -6.46
C ASN A 67 -6.64 21.25 -6.21
N LEU A 68 -7.46 22.03 -6.90
CA LEU A 68 -7.46 23.49 -6.71
C LEU A 68 -7.91 23.87 -5.30
N PHE A 69 -9.01 23.29 -4.81
CA PHE A 69 -9.52 23.57 -3.47
C PHE A 69 -8.52 23.17 -2.38
N LEU A 70 -8.01 21.95 -2.41
CA LEU A 70 -7.13 21.41 -1.39
C LEU A 70 -5.77 22.11 -1.38
N ASN A 71 -5.22 22.48 -2.55
CA ASN A 71 -4.00 23.26 -2.64
C ASN A 71 -4.18 24.70 -2.09
N LEU A 72 -5.31 25.33 -2.35
CA LEU A 72 -5.62 26.64 -1.76
C LEU A 72 -5.71 26.54 -0.24
N VAL A 73 -6.42 25.54 0.30
CA VAL A 73 -6.54 25.31 1.74
C VAL A 73 -5.17 25.05 2.37
N SER A 74 -4.31 24.24 1.75
CA SER A 74 -2.97 23.95 2.27
C SER A 74 -2.07 25.19 2.34
N GLY A 75 -2.31 26.18 1.49
CA GLY A 75 -1.57 27.45 1.46
C GLY A 75 -2.08 28.52 2.45
N ILE A 76 -3.14 28.28 3.20
CA ILE A 76 -3.65 29.23 4.20
C ILE A 76 -2.77 29.21 5.45
N ASN A 77 -2.26 30.40 5.85
CA ASN A 77 -1.37 30.55 7.01
C ASN A 77 -2.02 31.34 8.16
N THR A 78 -3.29 31.72 8.07
CA THR A 78 -4.05 32.35 9.15
C THR A 78 -4.67 31.31 10.08
N ASP A 79 -4.93 31.63 11.34
CA ASP A 79 -5.53 30.70 12.31
C ASP A 79 -6.94 30.25 11.88
N GLU A 80 -7.64 31.12 11.17
CA GLU A 80 -9.00 30.90 10.69
C GLU A 80 -9.15 31.38 9.25
N PHE A 81 -10.08 30.78 8.54
CA PHE A 81 -10.56 31.26 7.24
C PHE A 81 -12.07 31.12 7.13
N SER A 82 -12.67 31.91 6.26
CA SER A 82 -14.10 31.85 5.98
C SER A 82 -14.37 31.08 4.70
N LEU A 83 -15.33 30.14 4.77
CA LEU A 83 -15.89 29.42 3.63
C LEU A 83 -17.31 29.93 3.38
N VAL A 84 -17.55 30.49 2.20
CA VAL A 84 -18.86 31.00 1.78
C VAL A 84 -19.32 30.22 0.55
N ILE A 85 -20.51 29.65 0.62
CA ILE A 85 -21.13 28.92 -0.47
C ILE A 85 -22.12 29.85 -1.15
N ASN A 86 -21.93 30.11 -2.43
CA ASN A 86 -22.84 30.89 -3.27
C ASN A 86 -23.51 29.94 -4.29
N ASP A 87 -24.44 30.42 -5.07
CA ASP A 87 -25.18 29.60 -6.04
C ASP A 87 -24.30 28.90 -7.09
N THR A 88 -23.19 29.53 -7.50
CA THR A 88 -22.33 29.03 -8.59
C THR A 88 -20.86 28.85 -8.19
N ASN A 89 -20.47 29.24 -6.99
CA ASN A 89 -19.07 29.18 -6.57
C ASN A 89 -18.92 29.04 -5.05
N VAL A 90 -17.80 28.47 -4.69
CA VAL A 90 -17.29 28.43 -3.30
C VAL A 90 -16.23 29.52 -3.16
N GLU A 91 -16.37 30.33 -2.12
CA GLU A 91 -15.48 31.44 -1.84
C GLU A 91 -14.69 31.19 -0.56
N LEU A 92 -13.38 31.24 -0.64
CA LEU A 92 -12.43 31.16 0.47
C LEU A 92 -11.94 32.57 0.78
N LYS A 93 -12.08 33.01 2.05
CA LYS A 93 -11.53 34.30 2.51
C LYS A 93 -10.54 34.07 3.64
N THR A 94 -9.35 34.63 3.52
CA THR A 94 -8.30 34.55 4.53
C THR A 94 -7.56 35.90 4.61
N GLY A 95 -7.61 36.54 5.76
CA GLY A 95 -7.10 37.91 5.92
C GLY A 95 -7.72 38.87 4.90
N LYS A 96 -6.88 39.45 4.03
CA LYS A 96 -7.34 40.34 2.94
C LYS A 96 -7.56 39.58 1.62
N SER A 97 -7.24 38.31 1.54
CA SER A 97 -7.30 37.54 0.32
C SER A 97 -8.65 36.85 0.17
N LYS A 98 -9.09 36.74 -1.09
CA LYS A 98 -10.35 36.15 -1.47
C LYS A 98 -10.17 35.31 -2.74
N TYR A 99 -10.56 34.04 -2.67
CA TYR A 99 -10.48 33.08 -3.77
C TYR A 99 -11.86 32.58 -4.11
N LYS A 100 -12.21 32.51 -5.39
CA LYS A 100 -13.46 31.98 -5.90
C LYS A 100 -13.19 30.74 -6.72
N LEU A 101 -13.84 29.64 -6.36
CA LEU A 101 -13.81 28.39 -7.12
C LEU A 101 -15.18 28.15 -7.72
N ALA A 102 -15.25 27.98 -9.02
CA ALA A 102 -16.49 27.61 -9.68
C ALA A 102 -16.98 26.24 -9.20
N MET A 103 -18.28 26.12 -8.98
CA MET A 103 -18.91 24.84 -8.74
C MET A 103 -19.05 24.07 -10.07
N ILE A 104 -19.03 22.77 -9.98
CA ILE A 104 -19.11 21.86 -11.13
C ILE A 104 -20.57 21.42 -11.34
N TYR A 105 -21.10 21.71 -12.50
CA TYR A 105 -22.43 21.36 -12.93
C TYR A 105 -22.40 20.36 -14.09
N GLU A 106 -23.38 19.49 -14.13
CA GLU A 106 -23.62 18.54 -15.21
C GLU A 106 -25.10 18.64 -15.60
N ASN A 107 -25.38 18.97 -16.86
CA ASN A 107 -26.77 19.20 -17.35
C ASN A 107 -27.54 20.21 -16.50
N ASP A 108 -26.94 21.36 -16.21
CA ASP A 108 -27.51 22.47 -15.38
C ASP A 108 -27.86 22.08 -13.94
N GLN A 109 -27.43 20.91 -13.47
CA GLN A 109 -27.57 20.48 -12.10
C GLN A 109 -26.20 20.36 -11.43
N LEU A 110 -26.12 20.68 -10.13
CA LEU A 110 -24.91 20.44 -9.38
C LEU A 110 -24.51 18.97 -9.50
N MET A 111 -23.28 18.73 -9.96
CA MET A 111 -22.76 17.38 -10.19
C MET A 111 -23.00 16.47 -8.98
N LYS A 112 -23.38 15.21 -9.25
CA LYS A 112 -23.52 14.18 -8.21
C LYS A 112 -22.34 13.23 -8.30
N LEU A 113 -21.56 13.15 -7.24
CA LEU A 113 -20.51 12.14 -7.15
C LEU A 113 -21.14 10.74 -7.03
N PRO A 114 -20.65 9.73 -7.79
CA PRO A 114 -21.05 8.35 -7.59
C PRO A 114 -20.70 7.90 -6.16
N VAL A 115 -21.67 7.40 -5.43
CA VAL A 115 -21.49 6.87 -4.08
C VAL A 115 -21.38 5.36 -4.16
N ILE A 116 -20.31 4.80 -3.58
CA ILE A 116 -20.22 3.37 -3.31
C ILE A 116 -20.61 3.18 -1.85
N LYS A 117 -21.68 2.45 -1.62
CA LYS A 117 -22.18 2.19 -0.26
C LYS A 117 -22.62 0.74 -0.19
N LEU A 118 -22.17 0.06 0.85
CA LEU A 118 -22.70 -1.25 1.23
C LEU A 118 -23.88 -1.04 2.18
N ASP A 119 -25.05 -1.53 1.78
CA ASP A 119 -26.22 -1.49 2.66
C ASP A 119 -26.01 -2.44 3.84
N PRO A 120 -26.40 -2.09 5.07
CA PRO A 120 -26.29 -2.97 6.23
C PRO A 120 -26.94 -4.36 6.02
N SER A 121 -27.98 -4.45 5.24
CA SER A 121 -28.65 -5.73 4.90
C SER A 121 -27.82 -6.61 3.95
N GLU A 122 -26.86 -6.04 3.22
CA GLU A 122 -25.98 -6.73 2.28
C GLU A 122 -24.62 -7.13 2.91
N VAL A 123 -24.41 -6.76 4.18
CA VAL A 123 -23.17 -7.10 4.89
C VAL A 123 -23.14 -8.58 5.21
N GLN A 124 -22.15 -9.28 4.66
CA GLN A 124 -21.92 -10.71 4.91
C GLN A 124 -20.89 -10.94 6.02
N ILE A 125 -19.86 -10.10 6.06
CA ILE A 125 -18.77 -10.17 7.04
C ILE A 125 -18.54 -8.76 7.59
N ALA A 126 -18.38 -8.65 8.91
CA ALA A 126 -17.94 -7.43 9.55
C ALA A 126 -17.02 -7.75 10.73
N MET A 127 -15.90 -7.03 10.86
CA MET A 127 -14.89 -7.21 11.92
C MET A 127 -14.04 -5.95 12.08
N SER A 128 -13.33 -5.86 13.19
CA SER A 128 -12.28 -4.85 13.37
C SER A 128 -10.99 -5.31 12.69
N ILE A 129 -10.27 -4.37 12.07
CA ILE A 129 -8.89 -4.60 11.62
C ILE A 129 -8.00 -3.61 12.35
N ASP A 130 -6.98 -4.13 13.00
CA ASP A 130 -6.04 -3.32 13.76
C ASP A 130 -5.23 -2.38 12.87
N TYR A 131 -4.94 -1.20 13.41
CA TYR A 131 -4.16 -0.18 12.72
C TYR A 131 -2.80 -0.70 12.27
N GLU A 132 -2.12 -1.48 13.11
CA GLU A 132 -0.83 -2.10 12.80
C GLU A 132 -0.91 -3.04 11.61
N ILE A 133 -2.02 -3.78 11.46
CA ILE A 133 -2.27 -4.65 10.31
C ILE A 133 -2.42 -3.81 9.04
N LEU A 134 -3.24 -2.75 9.07
CA LEU A 134 -3.42 -1.86 7.92
C LEU A 134 -2.10 -1.24 7.47
N MET A 135 -1.29 -0.73 8.44
CA MET A 135 0.00 -0.14 8.16
C MET A 135 1.04 -1.17 7.70
N SER A 136 0.98 -2.38 8.22
CA SER A 136 1.84 -3.48 7.78
C SER A 136 1.57 -3.86 6.32
N ILE A 137 0.29 -4.01 5.93
CA ILE A 137 -0.10 -4.26 4.53
C ILE A 137 0.44 -3.15 3.63
N LEU A 138 0.23 -1.89 4.01
CA LEU A 138 0.67 -0.73 3.22
C LEU A 138 2.19 -0.67 3.07
N ASN A 139 2.93 -0.81 4.17
CA ASN A 139 4.36 -0.52 4.22
C ASN A 139 5.23 -1.72 3.84
N VAL A 140 4.77 -2.94 4.09
CA VAL A 140 5.52 -4.17 3.85
C VAL A 140 5.14 -4.74 2.48
N ASN A 141 3.90 -5.14 2.29
CA ASN A 141 3.43 -5.70 1.02
C ASN A 141 3.51 -4.68 -0.12
N GLY A 142 3.31 -3.39 0.19
CA GLY A 142 3.39 -2.31 -0.80
C GLY A 142 4.71 -2.23 -1.53
N LYS A 143 5.82 -2.64 -0.92
CA LYS A 143 7.14 -2.66 -1.58
C LYS A 143 7.20 -3.66 -2.73
N GLU A 144 6.62 -4.85 -2.54
CA GLU A 144 6.56 -5.86 -3.59
C GLU A 144 5.70 -5.37 -4.77
N ILE A 145 4.57 -4.73 -4.50
CA ILE A 145 3.72 -4.13 -5.54
C ILE A 145 4.41 -2.97 -6.28
N GLN A 146 5.29 -2.19 -5.62
CA GLN A 146 6.07 -1.15 -6.31
C GLN A 146 7.05 -1.74 -7.33
N LYS A 147 7.59 -2.94 -7.09
CA LYS A 147 8.38 -3.67 -8.09
C LYS A 147 7.52 -4.04 -9.30
N ALA A 148 6.31 -4.57 -9.06
CA ALA A 148 5.38 -4.96 -10.13
C ALA A 148 5.07 -3.82 -11.11
N LYS A 149 5.08 -2.57 -10.66
CA LYS A 149 4.84 -1.39 -11.52
C LYS A 149 5.97 -1.13 -12.51
N LYS A 150 7.17 -1.59 -12.21
CA LYS A 150 8.38 -1.38 -13.02
C LYS A 150 8.68 -2.57 -13.94
N LEU A 151 7.98 -3.67 -13.75
CA LEU A 151 8.19 -4.91 -14.47
C LEU A 151 6.98 -5.20 -15.38
N ASP A 152 7.23 -5.89 -16.47
CA ASP A 152 6.17 -6.46 -17.30
C ASP A 152 5.67 -7.76 -16.66
N VAL A 153 4.75 -7.61 -15.70
CA VAL A 153 4.18 -8.70 -14.93
C VAL A 153 2.71 -8.91 -15.26
N ASN A 154 2.21 -10.12 -14.99
CA ASN A 154 0.80 -10.42 -15.12
C ASN A 154 -0.05 -9.48 -14.24
N GLU A 155 -1.22 -9.08 -14.72
CA GLU A 155 -2.13 -8.20 -14.00
C GLU A 155 -2.41 -8.68 -12.58
N LEU A 156 -2.59 -9.99 -12.37
CA LEU A 156 -2.85 -10.59 -11.07
C LEU A 156 -1.71 -10.36 -10.05
N GLN A 157 -0.48 -10.15 -10.51
CA GLN A 157 0.68 -9.85 -9.65
C GLN A 157 0.69 -8.39 -9.15
N ARG A 158 -0.31 -7.59 -9.51
CA ARG A 158 -0.46 -6.18 -9.09
C ARG A 158 -1.47 -6.02 -7.95
N TYR A 159 -1.99 -7.12 -7.41
CA TYR A 159 -2.96 -7.13 -6.32
C TYR A 159 -2.37 -7.62 -5.02
N TYR A 160 -2.97 -7.16 -3.94
CA TYR A 160 -2.79 -7.68 -2.60
C TYR A 160 -3.87 -8.74 -2.38
N TYR A 161 -3.47 -9.94 -2.14
CA TYR A 161 -4.38 -10.99 -1.69
C TYR A 161 -4.42 -11.00 -0.17
N LEU A 162 -5.57 -10.73 0.40
CA LEU A 162 -5.82 -10.72 1.84
C LEU A 162 -6.75 -11.86 2.19
N ASP A 163 -6.33 -12.71 3.12
CA ASP A 163 -7.19 -13.70 3.76
C ASP A 163 -7.06 -13.63 5.29
N GLU A 164 -7.73 -14.52 6.02
CA GLU A 164 -7.74 -14.56 7.47
C GLU A 164 -6.36 -14.84 8.09
N THR A 165 -5.39 -15.32 7.32
CA THR A 165 -4.04 -15.69 7.79
C THR A 165 -2.98 -14.66 7.46
N GLY A 166 -3.30 -13.66 6.62
CA GLY A 166 -2.35 -12.63 6.26
C GLY A 166 -2.60 -11.94 4.93
N CYS A 167 -1.63 -11.15 4.52
CA CYS A 167 -1.58 -10.47 3.23
C CYS A 167 -0.41 -10.99 2.39
N PHE A 168 -0.68 -11.31 1.14
CA PHE A 168 0.25 -11.92 0.20
C PHE A 168 0.39 -11.06 -1.05
N THR A 169 1.62 -10.81 -1.43
CA THR A 169 1.97 -10.11 -2.67
C THR A 169 3.13 -10.83 -3.34
N PHE A 170 3.13 -10.90 -4.65
CA PHE A 170 4.20 -11.57 -5.41
C PHE A 170 4.44 -10.92 -6.76
N THR A 171 5.70 -10.91 -7.19
CA THR A 171 6.14 -10.49 -8.53
C THR A 171 7.19 -11.47 -9.04
N THR A 172 8.46 -11.10 -9.04
CA THR A 172 9.59 -12.00 -9.23
C THR A 172 10.00 -12.71 -7.94
N GLY A 173 9.61 -12.14 -6.81
CA GLY A 173 9.65 -12.71 -5.48
C GLY A 173 8.27 -12.67 -4.83
N ALA A 174 8.20 -12.86 -3.53
CA ALA A 174 6.95 -12.76 -2.79
C ALA A 174 7.16 -12.11 -1.41
N CYS A 175 6.08 -11.54 -0.88
CA CYS A 175 6.00 -11.10 0.51
C CYS A 175 4.79 -11.78 1.16
N VAL A 176 5.05 -12.54 2.20
CA VAL A 176 4.07 -13.21 3.06
C VAL A 176 4.06 -12.47 4.40
N ASN A 177 3.04 -11.67 4.62
CA ASN A 177 2.84 -10.90 5.84
C ASN A 177 1.73 -11.57 6.66
N ARG A 178 2.10 -12.30 7.71
CA ARG A 178 1.21 -13.12 8.51
C ARG A 178 0.60 -12.33 9.65
N PHE A 179 -0.69 -12.42 9.77
CA PHE A 179 -1.50 -11.98 10.92
C PHE A 179 -2.79 -12.81 10.93
N THR A 180 -3.58 -12.70 11.97
CA THR A 180 -4.85 -13.42 12.08
C THR A 180 -5.99 -12.43 12.10
N LEU A 181 -6.97 -12.61 11.21
CA LEU A 181 -8.24 -11.89 11.26
C LEU A 181 -9.29 -12.73 11.97
N GLU A 182 -10.25 -12.07 12.60
CA GLU A 182 -11.30 -12.72 13.38
C GLU A 182 -12.22 -13.62 12.54
N LYS A 183 -12.38 -13.30 11.26
CA LYS A 183 -13.32 -14.00 10.36
C LYS A 183 -12.64 -14.37 9.06
N PRO A 184 -13.03 -15.51 8.46
CA PRO A 184 -12.52 -15.91 7.15
C PRO A 184 -12.97 -14.91 6.08
N ILE A 185 -12.02 -14.44 5.29
CA ILE A 185 -12.25 -13.50 4.21
C ILE A 185 -11.29 -13.76 3.06
N LYS A 186 -11.64 -13.30 1.86
CA LYS A 186 -10.76 -13.33 0.69
C LYS A 186 -10.98 -12.06 -0.11
N LEU A 187 -10.00 -11.16 -0.09
CA LEU A 187 -10.05 -9.89 -0.80
C LEU A 187 -8.89 -9.75 -1.77
N LEU A 188 -9.18 -9.21 -2.94
CA LEU A 188 -8.17 -8.70 -3.86
C LEU A 188 -8.20 -7.18 -3.83
N LEU A 189 -7.18 -6.58 -3.23
CA LEU A 189 -7.06 -5.14 -3.10
C LEU A 189 -6.06 -4.60 -4.11
N THR A 190 -6.38 -3.46 -4.72
CA THR A 190 -5.44 -2.75 -5.58
C THR A 190 -4.51 -1.86 -4.77
N ASP A 191 -3.39 -1.45 -5.37
CA ASP A 191 -2.47 -0.50 -4.74
C ASP A 191 -3.14 0.85 -4.43
N ARG A 192 -4.11 1.28 -5.23
CA ARG A 192 -4.87 2.51 -4.96
C ARG A 192 -5.65 2.41 -3.68
N VAL A 193 -6.34 1.29 -3.47
CA VAL A 193 -7.14 1.04 -2.26
C VAL A 193 -6.25 0.90 -1.03
N VAL A 194 -5.16 0.12 -1.12
CA VAL A 194 -4.24 -0.06 0.01
C VAL A 194 -3.59 1.27 0.42
N ARG A 195 -3.31 2.17 -0.52
CA ARG A 195 -2.83 3.53 -0.20
C ARG A 195 -3.81 4.36 0.62
N LEU A 196 -5.11 4.08 0.53
CA LEU A 196 -6.12 4.75 1.35
C LEU A 196 -6.01 4.37 2.83
N PHE A 197 -5.30 3.29 3.18
CA PHE A 197 -5.05 2.95 4.59
C PHE A 197 -4.25 4.04 5.32
N LYS A 198 -3.53 4.90 4.61
CA LYS A 198 -2.89 6.11 5.20
C LYS A 198 -3.88 7.10 5.81
N LEU A 199 -5.14 7.02 5.44
CA LEU A 199 -6.19 7.88 6.01
C LEU A 199 -6.43 7.56 7.49
N PHE A 200 -6.29 6.29 7.88
CA PHE A 200 -6.56 5.81 9.22
C PHE A 200 -5.41 6.11 10.16
N ASN A 201 -5.75 6.44 11.39
CA ASN A 201 -4.84 6.63 12.52
C ASN A 201 -5.19 5.74 13.72
N SER A 202 -6.17 4.86 13.54
CA SER A 202 -6.67 3.88 14.50
C SER A 202 -7.18 2.65 13.78
N SER A 203 -7.53 1.61 14.52
CA SER A 203 -8.19 0.42 13.99
C SER A 203 -9.49 0.79 13.26
N ALA A 204 -9.78 0.10 12.17
CA ALA A 204 -10.93 0.38 11.33
C ALA A 204 -11.94 -0.78 11.38
N TRP A 205 -13.23 -0.45 11.39
CA TRP A 205 -14.29 -1.43 11.18
C TRP A 205 -14.38 -1.75 9.70
N MET A 206 -14.10 -3.00 9.34
CA MET A 206 -14.24 -3.48 7.98
C MET A 206 -15.58 -4.21 7.82
N SER A 207 -16.27 -3.95 6.71
CA SER A 207 -17.42 -4.74 6.28
C SER A 207 -17.23 -5.19 4.83
N TYR A 208 -17.70 -6.39 4.54
CA TYR A 208 -17.67 -6.99 3.20
C TYR A 208 -19.07 -7.49 2.84
N GLY A 209 -19.44 -7.34 1.59
CA GLY A 209 -20.69 -7.84 1.04
C GLY A 209 -20.76 -7.62 -0.47
N ASN A 210 -21.92 -7.89 -1.05
CA ASN A 210 -22.17 -7.74 -2.47
C ASN A 210 -23.30 -6.75 -2.73
N ILE A 211 -23.14 -5.89 -3.73
CA ILE A 211 -24.21 -5.05 -4.24
C ILE A 211 -24.64 -5.56 -5.63
N ALA A 212 -25.96 -5.53 -5.88
CA ALA A 212 -26.46 -5.86 -7.22
C ALA A 212 -26.25 -4.67 -8.17
N ASN A 213 -25.61 -4.93 -9.30
CA ASN A 213 -25.55 -3.98 -10.42
C ASN A 213 -26.88 -3.95 -11.18
N LYS A 214 -27.02 -2.99 -12.11
CA LYS A 214 -28.24 -2.85 -12.94
C LYS A 214 -28.52 -4.07 -13.82
N ASP A 215 -27.48 -4.82 -14.20
CA ASP A 215 -27.54 -6.06 -14.98
C ASP A 215 -27.69 -7.31 -14.10
N MET A 216 -28.03 -7.16 -12.82
CA MET A 216 -28.18 -8.23 -11.83
C MET A 216 -26.88 -8.97 -11.50
N THR A 217 -25.73 -8.54 -12.00
CA THR A 217 -24.45 -9.08 -11.56
C THR A 217 -24.12 -8.59 -10.14
N LEU A 218 -23.49 -9.44 -9.35
CA LEU A 218 -23.06 -9.08 -7.99
C LEU A 218 -21.66 -8.45 -8.05
N GLN A 219 -21.54 -7.27 -7.47
CA GLN A 219 -20.27 -6.56 -7.30
C GLN A 219 -19.82 -6.65 -5.85
N PRO A 220 -18.70 -7.33 -5.56
CA PRO A 220 -18.18 -7.37 -4.20
C PRO A 220 -17.66 -5.99 -3.78
N ILE A 221 -17.98 -5.61 -2.55
CA ILE A 221 -17.61 -4.34 -1.93
C ILE A 221 -16.94 -4.63 -0.58
N ALA A 222 -15.86 -3.94 -0.29
CA ALA A 222 -15.33 -3.80 1.06
C ALA A 222 -15.44 -2.35 1.52
N THR A 223 -15.76 -2.17 2.80
CA THR A 223 -15.73 -0.86 3.44
C THR A 223 -14.80 -0.88 4.63
N PHE A 224 -14.13 0.24 4.90
CA PHE A 224 -13.28 0.46 6.06
C PHE A 224 -13.73 1.77 6.69
N GLN A 225 -14.04 1.75 7.97
CA GLN A 225 -14.67 2.89 8.64
C GLN A 225 -14.09 3.13 10.02
N THR A 226 -13.89 4.40 10.36
CA THR A 226 -13.72 4.92 11.72
C THR A 226 -14.83 5.93 11.99
N GLU A 227 -14.78 6.65 13.11
CA GLU A 227 -15.74 7.72 13.40
C GLU A 227 -15.75 8.83 12.34
N ASP A 228 -14.56 9.18 11.82
CA ASP A 228 -14.38 10.33 10.92
C ASP A 228 -14.12 9.95 9.47
N ILE A 229 -13.84 8.69 9.17
CA ILE A 229 -13.39 8.24 7.85
C ILE A 229 -14.24 7.07 7.39
N TYR A 230 -14.74 7.16 6.17
CA TYR A 230 -15.42 6.08 5.47
C TYR A 230 -14.75 5.86 4.12
N VAL A 231 -14.27 4.66 3.88
CA VAL A 231 -13.73 4.19 2.60
C VAL A 231 -14.58 3.03 2.13
N ALA A 232 -15.13 3.10 0.94
CA ALA A 232 -15.77 1.97 0.28
C ALA A 232 -15.05 1.68 -1.04
N THR A 233 -14.79 0.44 -1.34
CA THR A 233 -14.13 0.02 -2.56
C THR A 233 -14.85 -1.12 -3.25
N ARG A 234 -14.93 -1.05 -4.57
CA ARG A 234 -15.27 -2.19 -5.39
C ARG A 234 -14.08 -3.12 -5.44
N LEU A 235 -14.32 -4.37 -5.17
CA LEU A 235 -13.27 -5.39 -5.26
C LEU A 235 -13.26 -5.98 -6.66
N LEU A 236 -12.07 -6.35 -7.11
CA LEU A 236 -11.91 -7.15 -8.31
C LEU A 236 -12.11 -8.62 -7.96
N GLY A 237 -12.66 -9.31 -8.91
CA GLY A 237 -12.62 -10.75 -8.87
C GLY A 237 -13.97 -11.38 -8.73
N ASP A 238 -14.31 -12.07 -9.80
CA ASP A 238 -15.10 -13.27 -9.72
C ASP A 238 -14.29 -14.35 -8.95
N ASP A 239 -14.94 -15.40 -8.53
CA ASP A 239 -14.31 -16.53 -7.85
C ASP A 239 -13.12 -17.10 -8.64
N THR A 240 -13.12 -16.97 -9.96
CA THR A 240 -12.05 -17.43 -10.85
C THR A 240 -10.75 -16.66 -10.63
N CYS A 241 -10.79 -15.33 -10.52
CA CYS A 241 -9.61 -14.52 -10.23
C CYS A 241 -9.04 -14.84 -8.85
N ILE A 242 -9.91 -14.98 -7.86
CA ILE A 242 -9.50 -15.36 -6.48
C ILE A 242 -8.83 -16.74 -6.49
N GLN A 243 -9.38 -17.73 -7.18
CA GLN A 243 -8.80 -19.08 -7.27
C GLN A 243 -7.42 -19.07 -7.96
N ARG A 244 -7.26 -18.30 -9.01
CA ARG A 244 -5.97 -18.19 -9.73
C ARG A 244 -4.86 -17.57 -8.88
N ILE A 245 -5.17 -16.65 -7.99
CA ILE A 245 -4.21 -16.06 -7.05
C ILE A 245 -3.98 -16.96 -5.84
N LYS A 246 -5.01 -17.63 -5.36
CA LYS A 246 -4.94 -18.49 -4.17
C LYS A 246 -3.86 -19.56 -4.30
N ALA A 247 -3.76 -20.24 -5.44
CA ALA A 247 -2.79 -21.31 -5.62
C ALA A 247 -1.32 -20.85 -5.44
N PRO A 248 -0.85 -19.75 -6.07
CA PRO A 248 0.47 -19.19 -5.77
C PRO A 248 0.63 -18.78 -4.30
N CYS A 249 -0.40 -18.20 -3.68
CA CYS A 249 -0.33 -17.80 -2.27
C CYS A 249 -0.19 -19.01 -1.34
N ASP A 250 -0.94 -20.09 -1.57
CA ASP A 250 -0.84 -21.32 -0.80
C ASP A 250 0.55 -21.98 -0.97
N ALA A 251 1.11 -21.97 -2.19
CA ALA A 251 2.47 -22.43 -2.43
C ALA A 251 3.51 -21.62 -1.65
N MET A 252 3.35 -20.28 -1.59
CA MET A 252 4.23 -19.41 -0.81
C MET A 252 4.09 -19.65 0.70
N LYS A 253 2.85 -19.88 1.20
CA LYS A 253 2.62 -20.26 2.61
C LYS A 253 3.37 -21.55 2.97
N SER A 254 3.28 -22.56 2.10
CA SER A 254 4.01 -23.82 2.31
C SER A 254 5.52 -23.59 2.32
N LEU A 255 6.03 -22.89 1.33
CA LEU A 255 7.46 -22.63 1.16
C LEU A 255 8.08 -21.93 2.39
N VAL A 256 7.40 -20.94 2.98
CA VAL A 256 7.93 -20.23 4.17
C VAL A 256 7.83 -21.03 5.48
N GLN A 257 7.14 -22.15 5.49
CA GLN A 257 6.99 -23.04 6.63
C GLN A 257 7.88 -24.29 6.57
N GLU A 258 8.52 -24.53 5.42
CA GLU A 258 9.38 -25.69 5.24
C GLU A 258 10.69 -25.57 6.04
N ALA A 259 11.30 -26.72 6.33
CA ALA A 259 12.64 -26.77 6.89
C ALA A 259 13.68 -26.56 5.79
N TYR A 260 14.72 -25.81 6.07
CA TYR A 260 15.80 -25.50 5.16
C TYR A 260 17.12 -26.09 5.67
N ASP A 261 18.02 -26.48 4.75
CA ASP A 261 19.32 -27.03 5.08
C ASP A 261 20.21 -26.01 5.77
N HIS A 262 20.00 -24.74 5.46
CA HIS A 262 20.75 -23.62 6.02
C HIS A 262 19.78 -22.59 6.62
N ASN A 263 20.10 -22.17 7.85
CA ASN A 263 19.39 -21.14 8.58
C ASN A 263 20.43 -20.19 9.18
N LEU A 264 20.45 -18.93 8.76
CA LEU A 264 21.47 -17.94 9.11
C LEU A 264 20.81 -16.74 9.77
N VAL A 265 21.32 -16.31 10.91
CA VAL A 265 20.93 -15.04 11.55
C VAL A 265 21.96 -13.99 11.21
N LEU A 266 21.53 -12.91 10.57
CA LEU A 266 22.35 -11.83 10.06
C LEU A 266 21.81 -10.45 10.50
N SER A 267 22.72 -9.50 10.69
CA SER A 267 22.36 -8.09 10.83
C SER A 267 21.84 -7.54 9.48
N ALA A 268 20.59 -7.12 9.43
CA ALA A 268 20.02 -6.53 8.20
C ALA A 268 20.71 -5.23 7.81
N SER A 269 21.17 -4.44 8.78
CA SER A 269 21.89 -3.19 8.52
C SER A 269 23.25 -3.44 7.87
N ASP A 270 24.02 -4.41 8.36
CA ASP A 270 25.33 -4.73 7.82
C ASP A 270 25.24 -5.33 6.43
N LEU A 271 24.29 -6.25 6.24
CA LEU A 271 23.99 -6.83 4.93
C LEU A 271 23.53 -5.76 3.94
N SER A 272 22.64 -4.84 4.36
CA SER A 272 22.19 -3.74 3.50
C SER A 272 23.33 -2.77 3.12
N ALA A 273 24.23 -2.48 4.07
CA ALA A 273 25.40 -1.62 3.83
C ALA A 273 26.39 -2.27 2.86
N ALA A 274 26.69 -3.56 3.03
CA ALA A 274 27.54 -4.34 2.14
C ALA A 274 26.99 -4.35 0.70
N ILE A 275 25.71 -4.65 0.53
CA ILE A 275 25.04 -4.61 -0.78
C ILE A 275 25.09 -3.21 -1.39
N ALA A 276 24.88 -2.15 -0.57
CA ALA A 276 24.96 -0.78 -1.07
C ALA A 276 26.34 -0.45 -1.64
N ARG A 277 27.43 -0.92 -1.01
CA ARG A 277 28.81 -0.74 -1.50
C ARG A 277 29.00 -1.49 -2.82
N LEU A 278 28.62 -2.76 -2.91
CA LEU A 278 28.72 -3.54 -4.16
C LEU A 278 27.95 -2.91 -5.32
N LEU A 279 26.75 -2.36 -5.04
CA LEU A 279 25.95 -1.66 -6.05
C LEU A 279 26.60 -0.37 -6.56
N MET A 280 27.51 0.28 -5.80
CA MET A 280 28.27 1.44 -6.28
C MET A 280 29.24 1.04 -7.39
N PHE A 281 29.94 -0.10 -7.25
CA PHE A 281 30.84 -0.61 -8.29
C PHE A 281 30.06 -0.94 -9.56
N HIS A 282 28.90 -1.60 -9.44
CA HIS A 282 28.08 -1.91 -10.60
C HIS A 282 27.61 -0.65 -11.34
N LYS A 283 27.18 0.40 -10.63
CA LYS A 283 26.76 1.67 -11.25
C LYS A 283 27.88 2.37 -12.02
N ASN A 284 29.11 2.25 -11.56
CA ASN A 284 30.27 2.88 -12.17
C ASN A 284 30.82 2.10 -13.36
N SER A 285 30.65 0.76 -13.40
CA SER A 285 31.18 -0.12 -14.45
C SER A 285 30.23 -0.28 -15.64
N ALA A 286 28.94 -0.02 -15.47
CA ALA A 286 27.97 -0.32 -16.50
C ALA A 286 27.65 0.90 -17.37
N ALA A 287 27.99 0.82 -18.64
CA ALA A 287 27.37 1.62 -19.68
C ALA A 287 25.84 1.30 -19.69
N LYS A 288 25.02 2.14 -19.03
CA LYS A 288 23.55 2.21 -19.15
C LYS A 288 22.77 0.88 -19.18
N THR A 289 23.13 -0.08 -18.37
CA THR A 289 22.40 -1.35 -18.27
C THR A 289 21.26 -1.25 -17.25
N ASP A 290 20.27 -2.06 -17.47
CA ASP A 290 19.04 -2.18 -16.67
C ASP A 290 19.38 -2.38 -15.17
N LEU A 291 19.01 -1.40 -14.34
CA LEU A 291 19.23 -1.43 -12.90
C LEU A 291 18.23 -2.34 -12.16
N THR A 292 17.45 -3.14 -12.88
CA THR A 292 16.49 -4.07 -12.28
C THR A 292 17.13 -5.40 -11.89
N PHE A 293 18.27 -5.75 -12.48
CA PHE A 293 18.95 -7.01 -12.24
C PHE A 293 20.46 -6.81 -12.08
N VAL A 294 20.97 -7.06 -10.87
CA VAL A 294 22.40 -7.03 -10.54
C VAL A 294 22.78 -8.37 -9.89
N PRO A 295 23.32 -9.32 -10.67
CA PRO A 295 23.66 -10.64 -10.15
C PRO A 295 24.89 -10.57 -9.22
N ALA A 296 24.85 -11.39 -8.19
CA ALA A 296 25.96 -11.64 -7.28
C ALA A 296 25.96 -13.11 -6.85
N THR A 297 27.09 -13.57 -6.37
CA THR A 297 27.23 -14.89 -5.74
C THR A 297 27.38 -14.71 -4.25
N ILE A 298 26.63 -15.46 -3.47
CA ILE A 298 26.76 -15.57 -2.02
C ILE A 298 27.39 -16.92 -1.72
N ASN A 299 28.51 -16.89 -0.98
CA ASN A 299 29.16 -18.07 -0.43
C ASN A 299 29.14 -17.95 1.10
N PHE A 300 28.84 -19.02 1.80
CA PHE A 300 28.90 -19.02 3.26
C PHE A 300 29.32 -20.39 3.82
N ASP A 301 29.91 -20.34 4.98
CA ASP A 301 30.23 -21.47 5.83
C ASP A 301 29.63 -21.26 7.23
N THR A 302 30.21 -21.85 8.28
CA THR A 302 29.70 -21.72 9.65
C THR A 302 29.99 -20.36 10.30
N THR A 303 30.85 -19.52 9.71
CA THR A 303 31.34 -18.25 10.31
C THR A 303 31.12 -17.06 9.42
N ASP A 304 31.35 -17.20 8.14
CA ASP A 304 31.40 -16.10 7.19
C ASP A 304 30.33 -16.19 6.11
N PHE A 305 29.72 -15.06 5.83
CA PHE A 305 28.79 -14.86 4.75
C PHE A 305 29.37 -13.85 3.76
N VAL A 306 29.84 -14.34 2.62
CA VAL A 306 30.58 -13.54 1.62
C VAL A 306 29.71 -13.31 0.40
N ILE A 307 29.55 -12.04 0.02
CA ILE A 307 28.86 -11.64 -1.21
C ILE A 307 29.90 -11.16 -2.20
N THR A 308 29.92 -11.74 -3.38
CA THR A 308 30.82 -11.37 -4.47
C THR A 308 30.02 -10.87 -5.67
N ASP A 309 30.45 -9.77 -6.26
CA ASP A 309 29.81 -9.22 -7.45
C ASP A 309 29.99 -10.13 -8.69
N ALA A 310 29.29 -9.81 -9.77
CA ALA A 310 29.35 -10.61 -11.00
C ALA A 310 30.73 -10.60 -11.67
N SER A 311 31.61 -9.64 -11.38
CA SER A 311 32.98 -9.63 -11.90
C SER A 311 33.91 -10.61 -11.15
N GLY A 312 33.57 -10.90 -9.89
CA GLY A 312 34.44 -11.67 -8.99
C GLY A 312 35.55 -10.83 -8.34
N GLU A 313 35.61 -9.53 -8.64
CA GLU A 313 36.69 -8.63 -8.18
C GLU A 313 36.34 -7.95 -6.85
N ASN A 314 35.06 -7.73 -6.58
CA ASN A 314 34.61 -7.06 -5.38
C ASN A 314 33.79 -8.00 -4.51
N SER A 315 34.15 -8.09 -3.24
CA SER A 315 33.46 -8.91 -2.26
C SER A 315 33.30 -8.20 -0.92
N GLU A 316 32.24 -8.55 -0.22
CA GLU A 316 31.93 -8.10 1.13
C GLU A 316 31.72 -9.31 2.01
N SER A 317 32.28 -9.29 3.21
CA SER A 317 32.11 -10.34 4.21
C SER A 317 31.30 -9.84 5.39
N ILE A 318 30.36 -10.64 5.86
CA ILE A 318 29.50 -10.36 7.01
C ILE A 318 29.55 -11.54 7.95
N THR A 319 29.67 -11.26 9.25
CA THR A 319 29.68 -12.30 10.27
C THR A 319 28.29 -12.89 10.43
N ILE A 320 28.20 -14.21 10.45
CA ILE A 320 27.00 -14.94 10.84
C ILE A 320 26.90 -14.90 12.36
N GLU A 321 25.84 -14.28 12.87
CA GLU A 321 25.68 -14.11 14.31
C GLU A 321 25.24 -15.41 15.00
N ASN A 322 24.39 -16.18 14.33
CA ASN A 322 23.89 -17.47 14.79
C ASN A 322 23.31 -18.25 13.61
N GLY A 323 23.12 -19.53 13.75
CA GLY A 323 22.44 -20.34 12.75
C GLY A 323 22.92 -21.79 12.68
N SER A 324 22.37 -22.51 11.71
CA SER A 324 22.78 -23.87 11.35
C SER A 324 23.17 -23.91 9.87
N VAL A 325 24.38 -24.33 9.60
CA VAL A 325 24.92 -24.53 8.25
C VAL A 325 25.31 -25.99 8.12
N SER A 326 24.65 -26.73 7.26
CA SER A 326 24.92 -28.17 7.08
C SER A 326 26.19 -28.45 6.29
N SER A 327 26.58 -27.52 5.40
CA SER A 327 27.78 -27.60 4.57
C SER A 327 28.09 -26.22 3.97
N ASN A 328 29.28 -26.04 3.41
CA ASN A 328 29.54 -24.87 2.58
C ASN A 328 28.54 -24.78 1.44
N TYR A 329 27.99 -23.60 1.21
CA TYR A 329 26.94 -23.38 0.23
C TYR A 329 27.23 -22.15 -0.63
N SER A 330 26.87 -22.26 -1.90
CA SER A 330 27.01 -21.18 -2.88
C SER A 330 25.71 -20.99 -3.65
N MET A 331 25.24 -19.75 -3.73
CA MET A 331 24.02 -19.39 -4.46
C MET A 331 24.17 -18.07 -5.21
N GLY A 332 23.52 -17.97 -6.36
CA GLY A 332 23.36 -16.71 -7.06
C GLY A 332 22.15 -15.93 -6.55
N ILE A 333 22.24 -14.60 -6.51
CA ILE A 333 21.14 -13.74 -6.09
C ILE A 333 21.13 -12.42 -6.86
N ASN A 334 19.96 -11.81 -6.99
CA ASN A 334 19.84 -10.44 -7.48
C ASN A 334 19.95 -9.45 -6.30
N LEU A 335 21.01 -8.64 -6.27
CA LEU A 335 21.26 -7.66 -5.21
C LEU A 335 20.16 -6.61 -5.09
N ILE A 336 19.47 -6.27 -6.17
CA ILE A 336 18.37 -5.30 -6.15
C ILE A 336 17.18 -5.85 -5.36
N ASP A 337 16.84 -7.13 -5.58
CA ASP A 337 15.75 -7.78 -4.85
C ASP A 337 16.08 -7.92 -3.37
N LEU A 338 17.28 -8.40 -3.06
CA LEU A 338 17.76 -8.54 -1.69
C LEU A 338 17.78 -7.19 -0.97
N LYS A 339 18.34 -6.14 -1.58
CA LYS A 339 18.34 -4.79 -1.01
C LYS A 339 16.94 -4.25 -0.76
N SER A 340 16.03 -4.45 -1.70
CA SER A 340 14.64 -4.00 -1.56
C SER A 340 13.95 -4.60 -0.33
N VAL A 341 14.24 -5.86 -0.01
CA VAL A 341 13.75 -6.52 1.22
C VAL A 341 14.41 -5.89 2.44
N LEU A 342 15.74 -5.78 2.46
CA LEU A 342 16.51 -5.27 3.58
C LEU A 342 16.19 -3.81 3.93
N ASP A 343 15.87 -2.96 2.95
CA ASP A 343 15.44 -1.58 3.18
C ASP A 343 14.16 -1.47 4.05
N SER A 344 13.44 -2.60 4.21
CA SER A 344 12.30 -2.69 5.14
C SER A 344 12.67 -3.20 6.53
N CYS A 345 13.91 -3.71 6.70
CA CYS A 345 14.36 -4.43 7.90
C CYS A 345 15.36 -3.60 8.73
N LYS A 346 15.30 -2.27 8.70
CA LYS A 346 16.28 -1.38 9.36
C LYS A 346 16.47 -1.75 10.83
N ASN A 347 17.73 -1.96 11.23
CA ASN A 347 18.17 -2.25 12.60
C ASN A 347 17.58 -3.54 13.19
N GLU A 348 17.13 -4.47 12.36
CA GLU A 348 16.61 -5.77 12.83
C GLU A 348 17.61 -6.89 12.50
N HIS A 349 17.53 -7.98 13.24
CA HIS A 349 18.13 -9.25 12.84
C HIS A 349 17.14 -9.97 11.92
N ILE A 350 17.67 -10.54 10.85
CA ILE A 350 16.90 -11.36 9.92
C ILE A 350 17.37 -12.79 9.97
N THR A 351 16.47 -13.71 9.67
CA THR A 351 16.81 -15.11 9.44
C THR A 351 16.73 -15.39 7.95
N LEU A 352 17.83 -15.82 7.37
CA LEU A 352 17.93 -16.24 5.98
C LEU A 352 17.93 -17.76 5.91
N ASN A 353 16.96 -18.33 5.19
CA ASN A 353 16.79 -19.77 4.97
C ASN A 353 17.01 -20.11 3.50
N CYS A 354 17.82 -21.12 3.20
CA CYS A 354 18.11 -21.57 1.82
C CYS A 354 18.62 -23.02 1.80
N GLY A 355 18.84 -23.54 0.60
CA GLY A 355 19.48 -24.85 0.34
C GLY A 355 18.57 -25.92 -0.20
N ASN A 356 17.30 -25.98 0.11
CA ASN A 356 16.38 -27.04 -0.34
C ASN A 356 15.65 -26.69 -1.62
N HIS A 357 15.48 -25.41 -1.88
CA HIS A 357 14.74 -24.87 -3.03
C HIS A 357 15.58 -23.81 -3.73
N LYS A 358 15.25 -23.52 -4.98
CA LYS A 358 15.87 -22.41 -5.73
C LYS A 358 15.29 -21.05 -5.28
N SER A 359 15.23 -20.86 -3.97
CA SER A 359 14.70 -19.65 -3.33
C SER A 359 15.35 -19.41 -1.99
N VAL A 360 15.50 -18.15 -1.66
CA VAL A 360 15.97 -17.64 -0.38
C VAL A 360 14.79 -17.05 0.37
N ILE A 361 14.56 -17.49 1.60
CA ILE A 361 13.52 -16.96 2.47
C ILE A 361 14.18 -16.06 3.49
N ILE A 362 13.74 -14.80 3.56
CA ILE A 362 14.18 -13.83 4.55
C ILE A 362 13.05 -13.60 5.53
N ASN A 363 13.22 -14.06 6.75
CA ASN A 363 12.23 -13.95 7.80
C ASN A 363 12.58 -12.84 8.79
N ARG A 364 11.55 -12.09 9.20
CA ARG A 364 11.58 -11.17 10.34
C ARG A 364 10.21 -11.16 11.02
N GLY A 365 10.15 -11.62 12.24
CA GLY A 365 8.87 -11.75 12.95
C GLY A 365 7.83 -12.48 12.11
N ASN A 366 6.70 -11.84 11.84
CA ASN A 366 5.58 -12.39 11.07
C ASN A 366 5.71 -12.20 9.54
N ILE A 367 6.81 -11.60 9.08
CA ILE A 367 7.00 -11.27 7.68
C ILE A 367 8.06 -12.21 7.10
N SER A 368 7.74 -12.81 5.95
CA SER A 368 8.66 -13.60 5.14
C SER A 368 8.72 -13.05 3.73
N ASN A 369 9.91 -12.79 3.25
CA ASN A 369 10.15 -12.44 1.86
C ASN A 369 10.81 -13.62 1.15
N VAL A 370 10.31 -13.95 -0.02
CA VAL A 370 10.84 -15.00 -0.89
C VAL A 370 11.56 -14.33 -2.07
N ILE A 371 12.80 -14.67 -2.27
CA ILE A 371 13.62 -14.23 -3.42
C ILE A 371 14.06 -15.47 -4.19
N ALA A 372 13.89 -15.45 -5.51
CA ALA A 372 14.38 -16.53 -6.35
C ALA A 372 15.91 -16.54 -6.38
N GLU A 373 16.52 -17.71 -6.25
CA GLU A 373 17.93 -17.89 -6.57
C GLU A 373 18.16 -17.72 -8.07
N THR A 374 19.25 -17.06 -8.41
CA THR A 374 19.76 -16.98 -9.78
C THR A 374 20.87 -18.02 -9.98
N LYS A 375 21.27 -18.29 -11.21
CA LYS A 375 22.47 -19.12 -11.43
C LYS A 375 23.68 -18.40 -10.85
N ALA A 376 24.41 -19.06 -9.95
CA ALA A 376 25.75 -18.65 -9.59
C ALA A 376 26.62 -18.64 -10.86
N LYS A 377 27.46 -17.63 -11.01
CA LYS A 377 28.47 -17.67 -12.08
C LYS A 377 29.51 -18.71 -11.65
N GLU A 378 29.71 -19.78 -12.45
CA GLU A 378 30.81 -20.70 -12.32
C GLU A 378 32.14 -20.01 -12.62
#